data_98e2417fbe426fbadb6f7496342ce343
#
_entry.id   98e2417fbe426fbadb6f7496342ce343
#
_cell.length_a   1.000
_cell.length_b   1.000
_cell.length_c   1.000
_cell.angle_alpha   90.00
_cell.angle_beta   90.00
_cell.angle_gamma   90.00
#
_symmetry.space_group_name_H-M   'P 1'
#
loop_
_entity.id
_entity.type
_entity.pdbx_description
1 polymer ?
#
loop_
_entity_poly.entity_id
_entity_poly.type
_entity_poly.pdbx_seq_one_letter_code
_entity_poly.pdbx_strand_id
1 'polypeptide(L)' 'MKKLTKEDIQFIDTYLDNSDVVYADVRLEMVDHIASDIENSMKNGDERDFYYIFKDYMVNNKASLLN' A
#
# COMPACT_ATOMS: atom_id res chain seq x y z
N MET A 1 -18.59 4.73 0.51
CA MET A 1 -17.50 4.12 -0.26
C MET A 1 -16.16 4.44 0.40
N LYS A 2 -15.40 3.41 0.74
CA LYS A 2 -14.12 3.61 1.42
C LYS A 2 -13.01 3.88 0.41
N LYS A 3 -12.26 4.94 0.64
CA LYS A 3 -11.11 5.29 -0.17
C LYS A 3 -9.96 5.66 0.75
N LEU A 4 -8.74 5.52 0.23
CA LEU A 4 -7.58 5.94 0.97
C LEU A 4 -7.50 7.47 1.01
N THR A 5 -7.10 7.99 2.16
CA THR A 5 -6.87 9.42 2.33
C THR A 5 -5.47 9.78 1.84
N LYS A 6 -5.18 11.08 1.79
CA LYS A 6 -3.83 11.54 1.47
C LYS A 6 -2.82 11.02 2.49
N GLU A 7 -3.20 10.99 3.77
CA GLU A 7 -2.33 10.47 4.82
C GLU A 7 -2.03 9.00 4.63
N ASP A 8 -3.03 8.22 4.21
CA ASP A 8 -2.83 6.80 3.95
C ASP A 8 -1.84 6.58 2.79
N ILE A 9 -2.01 7.33 1.73
CA ILE A 9 -1.11 7.25 0.57
C ILE A 9 0.30 7.70 0.96
N GLN A 10 0.40 8.77 1.71
CA GLN A 10 1.69 9.26 2.20
C GLN A 10 2.37 8.22 3.09
N PHE A 11 1.60 7.51 3.89
CA PHE A 11 2.12 6.43 4.73
C PHE A 11 2.75 5.33 3.88
N ILE A 12 2.08 4.92 2.81
CA ILE A 12 2.61 3.91 1.90
C ILE A 12 3.93 4.38 1.29
N ASP A 13 3.94 5.62 0.79
CA ASP A 13 5.13 6.21 0.19
C ASP A 13 6.31 6.25 1.17
N THR A 14 6.05 6.71 2.38
CA THR A 14 7.08 6.79 3.43
C THR A 14 7.60 5.40 3.78
N TYR A 15 6.70 4.43 3.90
CA TYR A 15 7.09 3.05 4.19
C TYR A 15 8.04 2.52 3.12
N LEU A 16 7.71 2.72 1.85
CA LEU A 16 8.54 2.25 0.75
C LEU A 16 9.87 2.99 0.69
N ASP A 17 9.86 4.28 0.98
CA ASP A 17 11.08 5.08 1.03
C ASP A 17 12.05 4.54 2.09
N ASN A 18 11.50 4.12 3.24
CA ASN A 18 12.30 3.55 4.33
C ASN A 18 12.67 2.09 4.12
N SER A 19 12.17 1.46 3.06
CA SER A 19 12.40 0.04 2.77
C SER A 19 13.34 -0.19 1.59
N ASP A 20 14.23 0.75 1.34
CA ASP A 20 15.27 0.66 0.30
C ASP A 20 14.74 0.71 -1.13
N VAL A 21 13.52 1.20 -1.34
CA VAL A 21 13.03 1.48 -2.68
C VAL A 21 13.59 2.83 -3.11
N VAL A 22 14.72 2.80 -3.78
CA VAL A 22 15.53 4.00 -4.03
C VAL A 22 15.13 4.78 -5.30
N TYR A 23 14.41 4.15 -6.20
CA TYR A 23 14.01 4.80 -7.45
C TYR A 23 12.61 5.40 -7.30
N ALA A 24 12.53 6.72 -7.44
CA ALA A 24 11.26 7.43 -7.26
C ALA A 24 10.17 6.95 -8.20
N ASP A 25 10.50 6.68 -9.46
CA ASP A 25 9.54 6.19 -10.44
C ASP A 25 8.94 4.84 -10.03
N VAL A 26 9.79 3.93 -9.59
CA VAL A 26 9.35 2.60 -9.13
C VAL A 26 8.50 2.75 -7.88
N ARG A 27 8.91 3.62 -6.96
CA ARG A 27 8.16 3.85 -5.72
C ARG A 27 6.76 4.38 -6.00
N LEU A 28 6.63 5.33 -6.93
CA LEU A 28 5.32 5.88 -7.31
C LEU A 28 4.41 4.80 -7.88
N GLU A 29 4.93 3.93 -8.73
CA GLU A 29 4.16 2.84 -9.30
C GLU A 29 3.71 1.87 -8.20
N MET A 30 4.59 1.57 -7.26
CA MET A 30 4.27 0.68 -6.15
C MET A 30 3.21 1.27 -5.23
N VAL A 31 3.30 2.56 -4.93
CA VAL A 31 2.29 3.25 -4.12
C VAL A 31 0.92 3.14 -4.78
N ASP A 32 0.87 3.43 -6.07
CA ASP A 32 -0.37 3.38 -6.83
C ASP A 32 -0.97 1.97 -6.84
N HIS A 33 -0.13 0.98 -7.09
CA HIS A 33 -0.55 -0.41 -7.12
C HIS A 33 -1.06 -0.88 -5.75
N ILE A 34 -0.32 -0.59 -4.70
CA ILE A 34 -0.69 -0.97 -3.34
C ILE A 34 -1.99 -0.29 -2.94
N ALA A 35 -2.10 1.00 -3.20
CA ALA A 35 -3.30 1.76 -2.89
C ALA A 35 -4.52 1.18 -3.58
N SER A 36 -4.40 0.85 -4.86
CA SER A 36 -5.49 0.25 -5.64
C SER A 36 -5.94 -1.09 -5.05
N ASP A 37 -4.97 -1.93 -4.69
CA ASP A 37 -5.28 -3.24 -4.13
C ASP A 37 -5.97 -3.13 -2.78
N ILE A 38 -5.53 -2.20 -1.95
CA ILE A 38 -6.15 -1.97 -0.64
C ILE A 38 -7.57 -1.43 -0.81
N GLU A 39 -7.75 -0.48 -1.72
CA GLU A 39 -9.09 0.05 -2.01
C GLU A 39 -10.03 -1.04 -2.52
N ASN A 40 -9.53 -1.96 -3.34
CA ASN A 40 -10.30 -3.11 -3.79
C ASN A 40 -10.73 -4.00 -2.63
N SER A 41 -9.84 -4.25 -1.68
CA SER A 41 -10.19 -5.03 -0.49
C SER A 41 -11.30 -4.37 0.30
N MET A 42 -11.23 -3.05 0.45
CA MET A 42 -12.27 -2.29 1.14
C MET A 42 -13.61 -2.36 0.41
N LYS A 43 -13.59 -2.27 -0.92
CA LYS A 43 -14.80 -2.39 -1.74
C LYS A 43 -15.43 -3.77 -1.60
N ASN A 44 -14.62 -4.80 -1.41
CA ASN A 44 -15.09 -6.18 -1.31
C ASN A 44 -15.53 -6.55 0.12
N GLY A 45 -15.65 -5.56 0.99
CA GLY A 45 -16.23 -5.75 2.32
C GLY A 45 -15.24 -5.85 3.45
N ASP A 46 -13.96 -5.61 3.21
CA ASP A 46 -12.97 -5.58 4.27
C ASP A 46 -13.16 -4.30 5.07
N GLU A 47 -13.63 -4.44 6.31
CA GLU A 47 -13.94 -3.31 7.19
C GLU A 47 -12.83 -3.00 8.18
N ARG A 48 -11.68 -3.67 8.06
CA ARG A 48 -10.55 -3.41 8.93
C ARG A 48 -9.97 -2.01 8.65
N ASP A 49 -9.22 -1.49 9.63
CA ASP A 49 -8.50 -0.24 9.46
C ASP A 49 -7.45 -0.38 8.36
N PHE A 50 -7.16 0.76 7.71
CA PHE A 50 -6.13 0.80 6.66
C PHE A 50 -4.82 0.13 7.11
N TYR A 51 -4.36 0.43 8.31
CA TYR A 51 -3.08 -0.09 8.79
C TYR A 51 -3.06 -1.61 8.87
N TYR A 52 -4.16 -2.22 9.27
CA TYR A 52 -4.26 -3.68 9.32
C TYR A 52 -4.26 -4.29 7.93
N ILE A 53 -5.01 -3.69 7.03
CA ILE A 53 -5.08 -4.16 5.64
C ILE A 53 -3.71 -4.01 4.98
N PHE A 54 -3.07 -2.88 5.19
CA PHE A 54 -1.74 -2.60 4.64
C PHE A 54 -0.70 -3.61 5.16
N LYS A 55 -0.70 -3.83 6.46
CA LYS A 55 0.23 -4.78 7.08
C LYS A 55 0.05 -6.18 6.50
N ASP A 56 -1.19 -6.63 6.42
CA ASP A 56 -1.53 -7.93 5.85
C ASP A 56 -1.08 -8.03 4.40
N TYR A 57 -1.35 -7.00 3.63
CA TYR A 57 -0.96 -6.94 2.24
C TYR A 57 0.55 -7.06 2.09
N MET A 58 1.30 -6.31 2.87
CA MET A 58 2.77 -6.30 2.78
C MET A 58 3.37 -7.64 3.20
N VAL A 59 2.83 -8.26 4.23
CA VAL A 59 3.29 -9.59 4.66
C VAL A 59 3.11 -10.61 3.55
N ASN A 60 1.96 -10.56 2.87
CA ASN A 60 1.62 -11.53 1.83
C ASN A 60 2.34 -11.25 0.50
N ASN A 61 2.71 -10.01 0.24
CA ASN A 61 3.23 -9.60 -1.07
C ASN A 61 4.66 -9.05 -1.03
N LYS A 62 5.30 -9.05 0.11
CA LYS A 62 6.61 -8.44 0.28
C LYS A 62 7.64 -8.96 -0.72
N ALA A 63 7.69 -10.27 -0.90
CA ALA A 63 8.66 -10.87 -1.81
C ALA A 63 8.43 -10.43 -3.25
N SER A 64 7.18 -10.29 -3.65
CA SER A 64 6.84 -9.85 -5.01
C SER A 64 7.14 -8.37 -5.23
N LEU A 65 6.98 -7.56 -4.17
CA LEU A 65 7.15 -6.12 -4.28
C LEU A 65 8.60 -5.69 -4.17
N LEU A 66 9.40 -6.40 -3.38
CA LEU A 66 10.77 -5.99 -3.04
C LEU A 66 11.85 -6.80 -3.73
N ASN A 67 11.49 -7.80 -4.49
CA ASN A 67 12.45 -8.58 -5.28
C ASN A 67 12.64 -8.00 -6.65
#